data_d5dac099392e254fae9458da35879b58
#
_entry.id   d5dac099392e254fae9458da35879b58
#
_cell.length_a   1.000
_cell.length_b   1.000
_cell.length_c   1.000
_cell.angle_alpha   90.00
_cell.angle_beta   90.00
_cell.angle_gamma   90.00
#
_symmetry.space_group_name_H-M   'P 1'
#
loop_
_entity.id
_entity.type
_entity.pdbx_description
1 polymer ?
#
loop_
_entity_poly.entity_id
_entity_poly.type
_entity_poly.pdbx_seq_one_letter_code
_entity_poly.pdbx_strand_id
1 'polypeptide(L)'
;MLVARVCVWSHYTRCVNLIETLGVEIGVRQAGTPAASRAAEAVADAFRDAGLEPRFHEFGLLGYEADEPELEIEGERWDAGPCIYSNPTDSTVEGRVRRLGTHSIGGFFPEADVFAVEDESGSELARLLMTPFGGPAIPFLTGARQIAVGPAVFISGEDAARLREREGVLARVRVAGRFVPGLTERNVVAELRGQSEEAIVVSAHYDSVWRGPGVIDNATGVEGVRRIAENLAGHGHMRSLIFIAFAAEEIGCIGSRSWIFDSEVTGELGRIKACVNLDCIAHGDRLELMASPKALADRLEGFAGELGLGERYDLNIGPAGPGVDAFPFHEKGIPAATVSHFGYDEYHLPTERLELVDEQRLADSVEVATLLIESLLEQPVQRG
;
A
#
# COMPACT_ATOMS: atom_id res chain seq x y z
N MET A 1 -8.95 -35.31 -13.89
CA MET A 1 -8.51 -35.04 -15.29
C MET A 1 -8.46 -33.53 -15.42
N LEU A 2 -7.35 -32.91 -14.97
CA LEU A 2 -7.12 -31.48 -15.12
C LEU A 2 -6.90 -31.19 -16.60
N VAL A 3 -7.81 -30.48 -17.22
CA VAL A 3 -7.61 -29.90 -18.53
C VAL A 3 -6.73 -28.65 -18.31
N ALA A 4 -5.47 -28.74 -18.72
CA ALA A 4 -4.57 -27.59 -18.77
C ALA A 4 -5.24 -26.53 -19.68
N ARG A 5 -5.86 -25.51 -19.07
CA ARG A 5 -6.25 -24.28 -19.76
C ARG A 5 -5.02 -23.43 -19.98
N VAL A 6 -4.35 -23.66 -21.10
CA VAL A 6 -3.41 -22.69 -21.64
C VAL A 6 -4.23 -21.47 -22.02
N CYS A 7 -4.30 -20.47 -21.16
CA CYS A 7 -4.82 -19.16 -21.52
C CYS A 7 -3.89 -18.58 -22.59
N VAL A 8 -4.37 -18.50 -23.82
CA VAL A 8 -3.65 -17.89 -24.94
C VAL A 8 -3.70 -16.38 -24.75
N TRP A 9 -2.61 -15.83 -24.26
CA TRP A 9 -2.39 -14.41 -23.98
C TRP A 9 -2.19 -13.58 -25.28
N SER A 10 -3.18 -13.49 -26.14
CA SER A 10 -3.05 -12.80 -27.44
C SER A 10 -3.63 -11.37 -27.50
N HIS A 11 -3.96 -10.73 -26.38
CA HIS A 11 -4.58 -9.39 -26.36
C HIS A 11 -3.84 -8.34 -25.53
N TYR A 12 -2.54 -8.48 -25.32
CA TYR A 12 -1.72 -7.69 -24.39
C TYR A 12 -1.42 -6.23 -24.78
N THR A 13 -1.82 -5.75 -25.92
CA THR A 13 -1.55 -4.36 -26.36
C THR A 13 -2.33 -3.27 -25.62
N ARG A 14 -3.30 -3.64 -24.75
CA ARG A 14 -4.07 -2.70 -23.91
C ARG A 14 -3.65 -2.66 -22.44
N CYS A 15 -2.89 -3.62 -21.96
CA CYS A 15 -2.65 -3.83 -20.51
C CYS A 15 -1.63 -2.87 -19.91
N VAL A 16 -0.64 -2.42 -20.68
CA VAL A 16 0.36 -1.43 -20.26
C VAL A 16 -0.29 -0.08 -19.95
N ASN A 17 -1.50 0.16 -20.45
CA ASN A 17 -2.15 1.46 -20.38
C ASN A 17 -2.55 1.87 -18.95
N LEU A 18 -3.07 0.97 -18.09
CA LEU A 18 -3.50 1.39 -16.75
C LEU A 18 -2.31 1.67 -15.81
N ILE A 19 -1.27 0.82 -15.85
CA ILE A 19 -0.04 1.05 -15.07
C ILE A 19 0.63 2.34 -15.55
N GLU A 20 0.74 2.55 -16.86
CA GLU A 20 1.29 3.77 -17.44
C GLU A 20 0.44 4.99 -17.09
N THR A 21 -0.90 4.89 -17.19
CA THR A 21 -1.81 5.98 -16.84
C THR A 21 -1.67 6.36 -15.37
N LEU A 22 -1.67 5.40 -14.44
CA LEU A 22 -1.55 5.69 -13.01
C LEU A 22 -0.14 6.15 -12.62
N GLY A 23 0.89 5.41 -13.05
CA GLY A 23 2.26 5.61 -12.58
C GLY A 23 3.04 6.66 -13.36
N VAL A 24 2.70 6.95 -14.62
CA VAL A 24 3.45 7.88 -15.48
C VAL A 24 2.63 9.12 -15.83
N GLU A 25 1.44 8.96 -16.42
CA GLU A 25 0.63 10.10 -16.90
C GLU A 25 0.05 10.91 -15.72
N ILE A 26 -0.44 10.24 -14.67
CA ILE A 26 -0.92 10.86 -13.42
C ILE A 26 0.26 11.05 -12.47
N GLY A 27 1.09 10.02 -12.33
CA GLY A 27 2.27 10.02 -11.47
C GLY A 27 1.91 10.04 -9.98
N VAL A 28 2.59 10.87 -9.21
CA VAL A 28 2.34 11.00 -7.76
C VAL A 28 0.88 11.36 -7.51
N ARG A 29 0.17 10.46 -6.82
CA ARG A 29 -1.28 10.53 -6.59
C ARG A 29 -1.63 10.31 -5.12
N GLN A 30 -0.94 11.07 -4.28
CA GLN A 30 -1.15 11.05 -2.83
C GLN A 30 -2.63 11.31 -2.50
N ALA A 31 -3.15 10.58 -1.52
CA ALA A 31 -4.54 10.70 -1.08
C ALA A 31 -4.92 12.15 -0.73
N GLY A 32 -6.12 12.56 -1.12
CA GLY A 32 -6.65 13.90 -0.92
C GLY A 32 -6.19 14.92 -1.97
N THR A 33 -5.43 14.51 -2.99
CA THR A 33 -4.97 15.40 -4.06
C THR A 33 -5.84 15.33 -5.31
N PRO A 34 -5.82 16.35 -6.19
CA PRO A 34 -6.47 16.25 -7.50
C PRO A 34 -5.93 15.11 -8.38
N ALA A 35 -4.69 14.68 -8.16
CA ALA A 35 -4.10 13.53 -8.85
C ALA A 35 -4.77 12.22 -8.40
N ALA A 36 -5.00 12.02 -7.10
CA ALA A 36 -5.74 10.88 -6.58
C ALA A 36 -7.17 10.83 -7.15
N SER A 37 -7.85 11.99 -7.24
CA SER A 37 -9.17 12.04 -7.87
C SER A 37 -9.16 11.62 -9.34
N ARG A 38 -8.13 12.02 -10.12
CA ARG A 38 -7.99 11.56 -11.52
C ARG A 38 -7.69 10.06 -11.59
N ALA A 39 -6.89 9.54 -10.66
CA ALA A 39 -6.59 8.11 -10.58
C ALA A 39 -7.85 7.28 -10.29
N ALA A 40 -8.72 7.73 -9.38
CA ALA A 40 -10.00 7.08 -9.12
C ALA A 40 -10.89 6.98 -10.37
N GLU A 41 -10.95 8.06 -11.18
CA GLU A 41 -11.70 8.03 -12.46
C GLU A 41 -11.07 7.05 -13.46
N ALA A 42 -9.73 7.08 -13.61
CA ALA A 42 -9.03 6.14 -14.50
C ALA A 42 -9.25 4.67 -14.10
N VAL A 43 -9.24 4.38 -12.79
CA VAL A 43 -9.55 3.05 -12.27
C VAL A 43 -11.01 2.66 -12.55
N ALA A 44 -11.95 3.59 -12.35
CA ALA A 44 -13.36 3.35 -12.66
C ALA A 44 -13.56 3.05 -14.15
N ASP A 45 -12.87 3.77 -15.05
CA ASP A 45 -12.92 3.50 -16.49
C ASP A 45 -12.33 2.11 -16.82
N ALA A 46 -11.21 1.75 -16.20
CA ALA A 46 -10.58 0.43 -16.38
C ALA A 46 -11.49 -0.71 -15.89
N PHE A 47 -12.26 -0.51 -14.81
CA PHE A 47 -13.24 -1.48 -14.33
C PHE A 47 -14.43 -1.59 -15.30
N ARG A 48 -14.89 -0.48 -15.90
CA ARG A 48 -15.92 -0.52 -16.97
C ARG A 48 -15.44 -1.31 -18.19
N ASP A 49 -14.20 -1.08 -18.60
CA ASP A 49 -13.59 -1.81 -19.72
C ASP A 49 -13.46 -3.31 -19.43
N ALA A 50 -13.28 -3.70 -18.17
CA ALA A 50 -13.31 -5.09 -17.72
C ALA A 50 -14.74 -5.67 -17.57
N GLY A 51 -15.78 -4.92 -17.93
CA GLY A 51 -17.18 -5.38 -17.90
C GLY A 51 -17.89 -5.21 -16.56
N LEU A 52 -17.33 -4.41 -15.65
CA LEU A 52 -17.90 -4.12 -14.35
C LEU A 52 -18.71 -2.79 -14.36
N GLU A 53 -19.54 -2.61 -13.36
CA GLU A 53 -20.25 -1.35 -13.10
C GLU A 53 -19.70 -0.70 -11.80
N PRO A 54 -18.66 0.14 -11.88
CA PRO A 54 -18.05 0.75 -10.71
C PRO A 54 -18.92 1.86 -10.13
N ARG A 55 -18.83 1.99 -8.80
CA ARG A 55 -19.36 3.10 -8.01
C ARG A 55 -18.28 3.63 -7.09
N PHE A 56 -18.43 4.85 -6.63
CA PHE A 56 -17.55 5.42 -5.62
C PHE A 56 -18.11 5.20 -4.22
N HIS A 57 -17.23 4.82 -3.30
CA HIS A 57 -17.47 4.83 -1.87
C HIS A 57 -16.68 5.98 -1.27
N GLU A 58 -17.38 7.05 -0.90
CA GLU A 58 -16.77 8.28 -0.39
C GLU A 58 -16.58 8.21 1.12
N PHE A 59 -15.45 8.76 1.61
CA PHE A 59 -15.16 8.87 3.02
C PHE A 59 -14.40 10.17 3.33
N GLY A 60 -14.54 10.64 4.58
CA GLY A 60 -13.86 11.83 5.06
C GLY A 60 -12.38 11.57 5.30
N LEU A 61 -11.53 12.53 4.93
CA LEU A 61 -10.09 12.47 5.09
C LEU A 61 -9.56 13.72 5.80
N LEU A 62 -8.69 13.54 6.80
CA LEU A 62 -7.79 14.58 7.24
C LEU A 62 -6.56 14.54 6.31
N GLY A 63 -6.48 15.47 5.37
CA GLY A 63 -5.35 15.55 4.47
C GLY A 63 -4.16 16.26 5.10
N TYR A 64 -3.02 16.14 4.43
CA TYR A 64 -1.81 16.86 4.78
C TYR A 64 -1.08 17.31 3.52
N GLU A 65 -0.86 18.60 3.39
CA GLU A 65 0.00 19.15 2.35
C GLU A 65 1.41 19.26 2.91
N ALA A 66 2.32 18.48 2.36
CA ALA A 66 3.73 18.49 2.72
C ALA A 66 4.50 19.45 1.81
N ASP A 67 5.32 20.30 2.42
CA ASP A 67 6.35 21.07 1.73
C ASP A 67 7.73 20.47 2.04
N GLU A 68 8.74 20.88 1.26
CA GLU A 68 10.12 20.47 1.48
C GLU A 68 10.61 20.97 2.84
N PRO A 69 11.06 20.07 3.74
CA PRO A 69 11.64 20.48 4.99
C PRO A 69 13.04 21.06 4.78
N GLU A 70 13.53 21.79 5.76
CA GLU A 70 14.91 22.26 5.78
C GLU A 70 15.65 21.61 6.95
N LEU A 71 16.81 21.02 6.67
CA LEU A 71 17.71 20.44 7.67
C LEU A 71 19.14 20.93 7.44
N GLU A 72 19.73 21.45 8.50
CA GLU A 72 21.12 21.89 8.51
C GLU A 72 21.81 21.29 9.74
N ILE A 73 22.95 20.63 9.56
CA ILE A 73 23.77 20.05 10.64
C ILE A 73 25.14 20.71 10.61
N GLU A 74 25.53 21.39 11.70
CA GLU A 74 26.79 22.12 11.79
C GLU A 74 27.04 23.08 10.62
N GLY A 75 25.98 23.72 10.10
CA GLY A 75 26.07 24.66 8.99
C GLY A 75 26.08 24.01 7.59
N GLU A 76 26.04 22.68 7.51
CA GLU A 76 25.92 21.92 6.26
C GLU A 76 24.43 21.59 6.00
N ARG A 77 23.93 21.89 4.81
CA ARG A 77 22.57 21.49 4.40
C ARG A 77 22.53 19.99 4.11
N TRP A 78 21.58 19.31 4.73
CA TRP A 78 21.35 17.89 4.55
C TRP A 78 20.02 17.66 3.80
N ASP A 79 19.93 16.53 3.09
CA ASP A 79 18.68 16.11 2.49
C ASP A 79 17.71 15.62 3.57
N ALA A 80 16.44 16.00 3.44
CA ALA A 80 15.42 15.62 4.39
C ALA A 80 14.07 15.49 3.69
N GLY A 81 13.29 14.48 4.06
CA GLY A 81 11.92 14.30 3.60
C GLY A 81 10.89 14.72 4.66
N PRO A 82 9.70 15.16 4.27
CA PRO A 82 8.66 15.49 5.22
C PRO A 82 8.16 14.24 5.95
N CYS A 83 7.95 14.35 7.26
CA CYS A 83 7.15 13.39 7.99
C CYS A 83 5.68 13.84 7.90
N ILE A 84 4.91 13.21 7.01
CA ILE A 84 3.51 13.56 6.77
C ILE A 84 2.71 13.38 8.07
N TYR A 85 1.77 14.28 8.33
CA TYR A 85 1.02 14.39 9.58
C TYR A 85 1.84 14.77 10.82
N SER A 86 3.12 15.10 10.70
CA SER A 86 3.84 15.74 11.81
C SER A 86 3.41 17.21 11.93
N ASN A 87 3.53 17.76 13.14
CA ASN A 87 3.25 19.18 13.33
C ASN A 87 4.31 20.03 12.61
N PRO A 88 3.92 21.08 11.89
CA PRO A 88 4.89 22.02 11.37
C PRO A 88 5.57 22.80 12.49
N THR A 89 6.73 23.39 12.20
CA THR A 89 7.35 24.40 13.07
C THR A 89 6.94 25.81 12.64
N ASP A 90 6.71 26.70 13.60
CA ASP A 90 6.37 28.10 13.29
C ASP A 90 7.53 28.84 12.59
N SER A 91 8.76 28.43 12.92
CA SER A 91 10.00 28.94 12.33
C SER A 91 11.06 27.84 12.36
N THR A 92 12.25 28.10 11.80
CA THR A 92 13.39 27.21 11.99
C THR A 92 13.72 27.08 13.47
N VAL A 93 13.73 25.86 14.00
CA VAL A 93 14.17 25.55 15.36
C VAL A 93 15.64 25.15 15.35
N GLU A 94 16.34 25.47 16.42
CA GLU A 94 17.77 25.16 16.58
C GLU A 94 17.99 24.46 17.91
N GLY A 95 18.75 23.37 17.88
CA GLY A 95 19.04 22.57 19.06
C GLY A 95 20.14 21.55 18.82
N ARG A 96 20.44 20.76 19.85
CA ARG A 96 21.45 19.71 19.77
C ARG A 96 20.84 18.35 19.49
N VAL A 97 21.50 17.59 18.63
CA VAL A 97 21.05 16.23 18.27
C VAL A 97 21.40 15.26 19.38
N ARG A 98 20.40 14.52 19.84
CA ARG A 98 20.55 13.38 20.76
C ARG A 98 19.90 12.14 20.17
N ARG A 99 20.63 11.03 20.13
CA ARG A 99 20.06 9.75 19.72
C ARG A 99 19.10 9.21 20.78
N LEU A 100 17.87 8.86 20.39
CA LEU A 100 16.86 8.28 21.27
C LEU A 100 16.90 6.74 21.29
N GLY A 101 17.46 6.13 20.26
CA GLY A 101 17.51 4.69 20.07
C GLY A 101 17.02 4.29 18.69
N THR A 102 16.55 3.06 18.58
CA THR A 102 15.90 2.54 17.36
C THR A 102 14.40 2.40 17.59
N HIS A 103 13.64 2.51 16.52
CA HIS A 103 12.20 2.34 16.50
C HIS A 103 11.81 1.44 15.32
N SER A 104 10.93 0.48 15.57
CA SER A 104 10.31 -0.31 14.50
C SER A 104 9.12 0.47 13.96
N ILE A 105 9.18 0.81 12.69
CA ILE A 105 8.09 1.46 11.97
C ILE A 105 7.24 0.35 11.36
N GLY A 106 5.99 0.21 11.81
CA GLY A 106 5.01 -0.72 11.25
C GLY A 106 5.25 -2.23 11.53
N GLY A 107 6.32 -2.61 12.21
CA GLY A 107 6.58 -4.00 12.61
C GLY A 107 7.16 -4.92 11.53
N PHE A 108 7.14 -4.52 10.25
CA PHE A 108 7.69 -5.27 9.11
C PHE A 108 9.06 -4.78 8.67
N PHE A 109 9.39 -3.53 9.02
CA PHE A 109 10.59 -2.88 8.53
C PHE A 109 11.73 -3.00 9.53
N PRO A 110 13.00 -2.93 9.05
CA PRO A 110 14.15 -2.88 9.92
C PRO A 110 14.02 -1.76 10.95
N GLU A 111 14.61 -1.98 12.13
CA GLU A 111 14.68 -0.93 13.13
C GLU A 111 15.40 0.31 12.57
N ALA A 112 14.78 1.47 12.71
CA ALA A 112 15.25 2.74 12.22
C ALA A 112 15.71 3.63 13.39
N ASP A 113 16.81 4.37 13.23
CA ASP A 113 17.26 5.31 14.24
C ASP A 113 16.31 6.50 14.38
N VAL A 114 16.19 6.94 15.62
CA VAL A 114 15.43 8.15 15.98
C VAL A 114 16.35 9.08 16.77
N PHE A 115 16.38 10.34 16.36
CA PHE A 115 17.12 11.39 17.04
C PHE A 115 16.15 12.52 17.43
N ALA A 116 16.38 13.10 18.60
CA ALA A 116 15.74 14.35 19.02
C ALA A 116 16.66 15.52 18.69
N VAL A 117 16.08 16.65 18.34
CA VAL A 117 16.72 17.98 18.35
C VAL A 117 16.21 18.67 19.60
N GLU A 118 17.07 18.92 20.57
CA GLU A 118 16.73 19.43 21.90
C GLU A 118 17.31 20.82 22.14
N ASP A 119 16.57 21.67 22.83
CA ASP A 119 17.06 22.95 23.31
C ASP A 119 18.01 22.80 24.51
N GLU A 120 18.55 23.92 25.04
CA GLU A 120 19.42 23.93 26.18
C GLU A 120 18.79 23.39 27.48
N SER A 121 17.46 23.35 27.57
CA SER A 121 16.72 22.80 28.70
C SER A 121 16.50 21.29 28.57
N GLY A 122 16.84 20.67 27.42
CA GLY A 122 16.54 19.29 27.09
C GLY A 122 15.12 19.07 26.57
N SER A 123 14.41 20.14 26.22
CA SER A 123 13.07 20.02 25.60
C SER A 123 13.20 19.66 24.13
N GLU A 124 12.45 18.66 23.69
CA GLU A 124 12.43 18.22 22.30
C GLU A 124 11.74 19.27 21.41
N LEU A 125 12.45 19.76 20.38
CA LEU A 125 11.98 20.73 19.41
C LEU A 125 11.53 20.07 18.10
N ALA A 126 12.23 19.00 17.70
CA ALA A 126 11.94 18.24 16.48
C ALA A 126 12.56 16.84 16.57
N ARG A 127 12.15 15.95 15.67
CA ARG A 127 12.74 14.61 15.48
C ARG A 127 13.34 14.46 14.09
N LEU A 128 14.45 13.73 14.04
CA LEU A 128 15.01 13.20 12.81
C LEU A 128 14.77 11.68 12.83
N LEU A 129 14.03 11.19 11.87
CA LEU A 129 13.63 9.80 11.74
C LEU A 129 14.39 9.17 10.57
N MET A 130 15.15 8.12 10.83
CA MET A 130 15.77 7.38 9.73
C MET A 130 14.68 6.67 8.89
N THR A 131 14.78 6.77 7.57
CA THR A 131 13.95 5.95 6.70
C THR A 131 14.39 4.48 6.82
N PRO A 132 13.47 3.51 6.88
CA PRO A 132 13.84 2.10 6.99
C PRO A 132 14.45 1.55 5.70
N PHE A 133 14.33 2.27 4.58
CA PHE A 133 14.91 1.93 3.29
C PHE A 133 16.15 2.77 3.05
N GLY A 134 17.20 2.16 2.51
CA GLY A 134 18.36 2.91 2.06
C GLY A 134 17.94 3.87 0.94
N GLY A 135 18.32 5.13 1.02
CA GLY A 135 17.97 6.10 -0.01
C GLY A 135 17.57 7.46 0.56
N PRO A 136 17.07 8.39 -0.29
CA PRO A 136 16.64 9.70 0.16
C PRO A 136 15.50 9.57 1.17
N ALA A 137 15.40 10.54 2.02
CA ALA A 137 14.40 10.62 3.05
C ALA A 137 12.98 10.55 2.48
N ILE A 138 12.29 9.45 2.73
CA ILE A 138 10.94 9.22 2.25
C ILE A 138 9.98 9.40 3.43
N PRO A 139 8.82 10.03 3.22
CA PRO A 139 7.77 9.99 4.21
C PRO A 139 7.24 8.56 4.28
N PHE A 140 7.54 7.92 5.38
CA PHE A 140 6.94 6.65 5.73
C PHE A 140 5.84 6.87 6.76
N LEU A 141 4.64 6.42 6.45
CA LEU A 141 3.49 6.60 7.32
C LEU A 141 3.11 5.32 8.03
N THR A 142 2.83 5.46 9.29
CA THR A 142 2.34 4.38 10.12
C THR A 142 0.99 4.76 10.75
N GLY A 143 0.02 5.15 9.93
CA GLY A 143 -1.36 5.34 10.35
C GLY A 143 -1.63 6.47 11.34
N ALA A 144 -2.86 6.56 11.82
CA ALA A 144 -3.39 7.63 12.65
C ALA A 144 -2.64 7.90 13.97
N ARG A 145 -1.77 7.00 14.41
CA ARG A 145 -0.94 7.19 15.62
C ARG A 145 0.11 8.29 15.45
N GLN A 146 0.44 8.67 14.22
CA GLN A 146 1.44 9.70 13.92
C GLN A 146 0.88 11.11 13.87
N ILE A 147 -0.43 11.30 13.79
CA ILE A 147 -1.07 12.63 13.82
C ILE A 147 -0.71 13.43 15.07
N ALA A 148 -0.31 12.78 16.14
CA ALA A 148 0.07 13.40 17.40
C ALA A 148 1.57 13.57 17.61
N VAL A 149 2.40 13.27 16.61
CA VAL A 149 3.86 13.41 16.73
C VAL A 149 4.23 14.87 16.57
N GLY A 150 5.15 15.36 17.40
CA GLY A 150 5.75 16.67 17.27
C GLY A 150 6.43 16.89 15.90
N PRO A 151 7.05 18.04 15.66
CA PRO A 151 7.75 18.29 14.40
C PRO A 151 8.76 17.20 14.08
N ALA A 152 8.72 16.65 12.86
CA ALA A 152 9.61 15.57 12.45
C ALA A 152 9.95 15.65 10.96
N VAL A 153 11.15 15.17 10.62
CA VAL A 153 11.61 14.99 9.25
C VAL A 153 12.25 13.61 9.11
N PHE A 154 12.20 13.04 7.90
CA PHE A 154 12.96 11.85 7.57
C PHE A 154 14.36 12.19 7.08
N ILE A 155 15.33 11.35 7.42
CA ILE A 155 16.71 11.38 6.93
C ILE A 155 17.09 10.02 6.34
N SER A 156 18.10 10.01 5.47
CA SER A 156 18.62 8.77 4.90
C SER A 156 19.29 7.86 5.94
N GLY A 157 19.44 6.57 5.64
CA GLY A 157 20.21 5.65 6.46
C GLY A 157 21.69 6.04 6.57
N GLU A 158 22.28 6.63 5.52
CA GLU A 158 23.64 7.14 5.50
C GLU A 158 23.80 8.31 6.47
N ASP A 159 22.87 9.26 6.43
CA ASP A 159 22.89 10.42 7.33
C ASP A 159 22.64 10.04 8.79
N ALA A 160 21.76 9.07 9.03
CA ALA A 160 21.57 8.51 10.37
C ALA A 160 22.87 7.86 10.90
N ALA A 161 23.61 7.13 10.07
CA ALA A 161 24.92 6.57 10.45
C ALA A 161 25.94 7.67 10.78
N ARG A 162 25.97 8.76 10.01
CA ARG A 162 26.82 9.94 10.30
C ARG A 162 26.46 10.58 11.65
N LEU A 163 25.17 10.66 11.99
CA LEU A 163 24.71 11.22 13.26
C LEU A 163 25.03 10.34 14.46
N ARG A 164 25.04 9.00 14.32
CA ARG A 164 25.42 8.09 15.42
C ARG A 164 26.81 8.37 15.97
N GLU A 165 27.73 8.87 15.12
CA GLU A 165 29.11 9.17 15.46
C GLU A 165 29.30 10.62 15.91
N ARG A 166 28.27 11.46 15.86
CA ARG A 166 28.33 12.90 16.03
C ARG A 166 27.30 13.43 17.04
N GLU A 167 27.18 12.77 18.18
CA GLU A 167 26.21 13.17 19.22
C GLU A 167 26.48 14.61 19.73
N GLY A 168 25.39 15.35 19.96
CA GLY A 168 25.47 16.74 20.48
C GLY A 168 25.78 17.79 19.42
N VAL A 169 25.83 17.45 18.13
CA VAL A 169 25.98 18.41 17.03
C VAL A 169 24.81 19.37 16.96
N LEU A 170 25.07 20.59 16.49
CA LEU A 170 24.02 21.58 16.29
C LEU A 170 23.20 21.27 15.04
N ALA A 171 21.87 21.21 15.19
CA ALA A 171 20.94 21.06 14.11
C ALA A 171 19.97 22.25 14.02
N ARG A 172 19.65 22.65 12.80
CA ARG A 172 18.57 23.60 12.49
C ARG A 172 17.54 22.87 11.64
N VAL A 173 16.30 22.89 12.07
CA VAL A 173 15.22 22.14 11.42
C VAL A 173 14.05 23.06 11.18
N ARG A 174 13.48 23.00 9.98
CA ARG A 174 12.19 23.56 9.65
C ARG A 174 11.30 22.48 9.06
N VAL A 175 10.23 22.16 9.78
CA VAL A 175 9.17 21.27 9.28
C VAL A 175 8.10 22.12 8.64
N ALA A 176 7.92 21.95 7.32
CA ALA A 176 6.95 22.69 6.54
C ALA A 176 5.83 21.76 6.10
N GLY A 177 4.61 22.24 6.18
CA GLY A 177 3.40 21.50 5.82
C GLY A 177 2.19 22.00 6.59
N ARG A 178 1.02 21.51 6.24
CA ARG A 178 -0.22 21.87 6.92
C ARG A 178 -1.26 20.77 6.87
N PHE A 179 -2.03 20.63 7.94
CA PHE A 179 -3.23 19.82 7.96
C PHE A 179 -4.33 20.45 7.10
N VAL A 180 -5.02 19.62 6.32
CA VAL A 180 -6.15 20.04 5.46
C VAL A 180 -7.39 19.26 5.90
N PRO A 181 -8.18 19.79 6.83
CA PRO A 181 -9.38 19.13 7.31
C PRO A 181 -10.51 19.18 6.27
N GLY A 182 -11.41 18.19 6.34
CA GLY A 182 -12.63 18.17 5.55
C GLY A 182 -12.46 17.78 4.08
N LEU A 183 -11.35 17.12 3.73
CA LEU A 183 -11.24 16.48 2.44
C LEU A 183 -12.15 15.26 2.36
N THR A 184 -12.55 14.92 1.15
CA THR A 184 -13.23 13.68 0.82
C THR A 184 -12.37 12.89 -0.15
N GLU A 185 -12.21 11.62 0.13
CA GLU A 185 -11.55 10.66 -0.76
C GLU A 185 -12.51 9.52 -1.08
N ARG A 186 -12.19 8.68 -2.05
CA ARG A 186 -13.13 7.67 -2.54
C ARG A 186 -12.45 6.39 -2.99
N ASN A 187 -12.97 5.27 -2.51
CA ASN A 187 -12.66 3.95 -3.06
C ASN A 187 -13.46 3.73 -4.35
N VAL A 188 -12.89 2.99 -5.29
CA VAL A 188 -13.61 2.53 -6.50
C VAL A 188 -14.06 1.11 -6.24
N VAL A 189 -15.38 0.88 -6.27
CA VAL A 189 -15.99 -0.41 -5.89
C VAL A 189 -16.87 -0.92 -7.03
N ALA A 190 -16.70 -2.17 -7.41
CA ALA A 190 -17.59 -2.83 -8.36
C ALA A 190 -17.96 -4.22 -7.86
N GLU A 191 -19.14 -4.71 -8.19
CA GLU A 191 -19.62 -6.02 -7.77
C GLU A 191 -20.04 -6.87 -8.98
N LEU A 192 -19.50 -8.08 -9.02
CA LEU A 192 -19.97 -9.15 -9.88
C LEU A 192 -20.83 -10.10 -9.06
N ARG A 193 -22.15 -10.06 -9.26
CA ARG A 193 -23.08 -10.82 -8.44
C ARG A 193 -23.04 -12.31 -8.74
N GLY A 194 -22.93 -13.11 -7.68
CA GLY A 194 -23.06 -14.57 -7.70
C GLY A 194 -24.48 -15.06 -7.42
N GLN A 195 -24.60 -16.35 -7.18
CA GLN A 195 -25.87 -17.02 -6.85
C GLN A 195 -26.25 -16.82 -5.37
N SER A 196 -25.29 -16.52 -4.50
CA SER A 196 -25.51 -16.25 -3.08
C SER A 196 -25.12 -14.82 -2.71
N GLU A 197 -25.64 -14.37 -1.58
CA GLU A 197 -25.26 -13.06 -1.02
C GLU A 197 -23.85 -13.03 -0.44
N GLU A 198 -23.22 -14.19 -0.16
CA GLU A 198 -21.85 -14.24 0.31
C GLU A 198 -20.90 -13.69 -0.75
N ALA A 199 -19.87 -12.96 -0.33
CA ALA A 199 -18.95 -12.30 -1.24
C ALA A 199 -17.48 -12.48 -0.84
N ILE A 200 -16.61 -12.46 -1.86
CA ILE A 200 -15.16 -12.38 -1.73
C ILE A 200 -14.74 -10.98 -2.21
N VAL A 201 -13.93 -10.29 -1.41
CA VAL A 201 -13.30 -9.02 -1.81
C VAL A 201 -11.99 -9.31 -2.52
N VAL A 202 -11.77 -8.64 -3.65
CA VAL A 202 -10.51 -8.62 -4.40
C VAL A 202 -10.06 -7.17 -4.47
N SER A 203 -8.89 -6.86 -3.93
CA SER A 203 -8.49 -5.46 -3.74
C SER A 203 -7.05 -5.15 -4.10
N ALA A 204 -6.80 -3.89 -4.33
CA ALA A 204 -5.51 -3.21 -4.38
C ALA A 204 -5.72 -1.76 -3.97
N HIS A 205 -4.67 -0.99 -3.69
CA HIS A 205 -4.81 0.46 -3.54
C HIS A 205 -4.33 1.20 -4.79
N TYR A 206 -4.84 2.42 -4.99
CA TYR A 206 -4.48 3.21 -6.18
C TYR A 206 -3.74 4.50 -5.85
N ASP A 207 -3.67 4.91 -4.60
CA ASP A 207 -2.85 6.05 -4.17
C ASP A 207 -1.36 5.72 -4.17
N SER A 208 -0.52 6.69 -3.98
CA SER A 208 0.93 6.52 -3.87
C SER A 208 1.50 7.44 -2.81
N VAL A 209 2.72 7.13 -2.36
CA VAL A 209 3.46 7.97 -1.42
C VAL A 209 3.83 9.34 -2.01
N TRP A 210 4.21 10.25 -1.12
CA TRP A 210 4.79 11.54 -1.49
C TRP A 210 6.08 11.36 -2.29
N ARG A 211 6.18 11.97 -3.48
CA ARG A 211 7.25 11.83 -4.47
C ARG A 211 7.36 10.48 -5.18
N GLY A 212 6.76 9.41 -4.68
CA GLY A 212 6.75 8.11 -5.35
C GLY A 212 5.67 8.07 -6.43
N PRO A 213 6.00 7.77 -7.69
CA PRO A 213 4.99 7.69 -8.76
C PRO A 213 4.09 6.45 -8.62
N GLY A 214 4.48 5.49 -7.77
CA GLY A 214 3.66 4.32 -7.47
C GLY A 214 3.38 3.45 -8.70
N VAL A 215 4.39 3.21 -9.52
CA VAL A 215 4.28 2.33 -10.69
C VAL A 215 4.11 0.89 -10.25
N ILE A 216 5.02 0.44 -9.37
CA ILE A 216 4.95 -0.90 -8.75
C ILE A 216 3.99 -0.85 -7.56
N ASP A 217 4.14 0.15 -6.72
CA ASP A 217 3.35 0.39 -5.51
C ASP A 217 2.36 1.57 -5.69
N ASN A 218 1.08 1.36 -6.14
CA ASN A 218 0.55 0.02 -6.42
C ASN A 218 -0.31 0.03 -7.70
N ALA A 219 0.17 0.69 -8.79
CA ALA A 219 -0.53 0.60 -10.08
C ALA A 219 -0.57 -0.84 -10.62
N THR A 220 0.46 -1.66 -10.28
CA THR A 220 0.51 -3.08 -10.67
C THR A 220 -0.57 -3.90 -9.98
N GLY A 221 -0.85 -3.65 -8.70
CA GLY A 221 -1.93 -4.32 -7.98
C GLY A 221 -3.30 -3.97 -8.55
N VAL A 222 -3.55 -2.69 -8.89
CA VAL A 222 -4.80 -2.28 -9.55
C VAL A 222 -4.99 -2.97 -10.90
N GLU A 223 -3.90 -3.04 -11.70
CA GLU A 223 -3.92 -3.80 -12.96
C GLU A 223 -4.19 -5.29 -12.71
N GLY A 224 -3.62 -5.87 -11.65
CA GLY A 224 -3.90 -7.26 -11.25
C GLY A 224 -5.37 -7.48 -10.93
N VAL A 225 -5.99 -6.59 -10.14
CA VAL A 225 -7.42 -6.63 -9.83
C VAL A 225 -8.27 -6.54 -11.10
N ARG A 226 -7.90 -5.65 -12.04
CA ARG A 226 -8.58 -5.51 -13.34
C ARG A 226 -8.49 -6.79 -14.17
N ARG A 227 -7.29 -7.43 -14.23
CA ARG A 227 -7.10 -8.70 -14.97
C ARG A 227 -7.93 -9.83 -14.36
N ILE A 228 -7.98 -9.94 -13.04
CA ILE A 228 -8.83 -10.93 -12.35
C ILE A 228 -10.30 -10.67 -12.67
N ALA A 229 -10.74 -9.41 -12.65
CA ALA A 229 -12.11 -9.05 -12.99
C ALA A 229 -12.47 -9.46 -14.43
N GLU A 230 -11.61 -9.14 -15.40
CA GLU A 230 -11.80 -9.51 -16.81
C GLU A 230 -11.87 -11.04 -17.00
N ASN A 231 -10.99 -11.78 -16.31
CA ASN A 231 -10.95 -13.24 -16.38
C ASN A 231 -12.21 -13.90 -15.77
N LEU A 232 -12.77 -13.33 -14.73
CA LEU A 232 -13.92 -13.87 -14.02
C LEU A 232 -15.27 -13.29 -14.50
N ALA A 233 -15.25 -12.17 -15.24
CA ALA A 233 -16.45 -11.60 -15.84
C ALA A 233 -17.08 -12.60 -16.84
N GLY A 234 -18.40 -12.70 -16.81
CA GLY A 234 -19.15 -13.60 -17.71
C GLY A 234 -19.21 -15.07 -17.29
N HIS A 235 -18.58 -15.45 -16.19
CA HIS A 235 -18.72 -16.76 -15.57
C HIS A 235 -19.75 -16.72 -14.44
N GLY A 236 -20.52 -17.81 -14.28
CA GLY A 236 -21.44 -17.93 -13.14
C GLY A 236 -20.69 -18.38 -11.89
N HIS A 237 -20.81 -17.64 -10.79
CA HIS A 237 -20.17 -17.95 -9.52
C HIS A 237 -21.18 -18.26 -8.43
N MET A 238 -20.80 -19.09 -7.45
CA MET A 238 -21.65 -19.35 -6.27
C MET A 238 -21.69 -18.11 -5.37
N ARG A 239 -20.53 -17.49 -5.10
CA ARG A 239 -20.39 -16.27 -4.31
C ARG A 239 -20.23 -15.06 -5.21
N SER A 240 -20.63 -13.91 -4.72
CA SER A 240 -20.36 -12.64 -5.35
C SER A 240 -18.86 -12.27 -5.23
N LEU A 241 -18.38 -11.47 -6.17
CA LEU A 241 -17.06 -10.85 -6.12
C LEU A 241 -17.22 -9.35 -5.97
N ILE A 242 -16.49 -8.75 -5.04
CA ILE A 242 -16.42 -7.30 -4.87
C ILE A 242 -15.01 -6.88 -5.17
N PHE A 243 -14.83 -6.17 -6.28
CA PHE A 243 -13.55 -5.59 -6.68
C PHE A 243 -13.43 -4.19 -6.10
N ILE A 244 -12.34 -3.92 -5.38
CA ILE A 244 -12.14 -2.62 -4.75
C ILE A 244 -10.73 -2.12 -5.04
N ALA A 245 -10.63 -0.91 -5.61
CA ALA A 245 -9.40 -0.15 -5.55
C ALA A 245 -9.53 0.87 -4.41
N PHE A 246 -8.76 0.65 -3.36
CA PHE A 246 -8.77 1.48 -2.17
C PHE A 246 -7.97 2.76 -2.37
N ALA A 247 -8.39 3.82 -1.70
CA ALA A 247 -7.66 5.06 -1.56
C ALA A 247 -7.03 5.16 -0.18
N ALA A 248 -6.00 5.99 -0.05
CA ALA A 248 -5.41 6.33 1.23
C ALA A 248 -4.87 5.11 2.01
N GLU A 249 -4.34 4.11 1.29
CA GLU A 249 -3.62 2.99 1.87
C GLU A 249 -2.33 3.48 2.51
N GLU A 250 -1.56 4.25 1.76
CA GLU A 250 -0.23 4.77 2.10
C GLU A 250 -0.21 5.65 3.37
N ILE A 251 -1.36 6.10 3.80
CA ILE A 251 -1.54 6.86 5.03
C ILE A 251 -2.24 6.05 6.14
N GLY A 252 -2.19 4.72 6.04
CA GLY A 252 -2.63 3.77 7.08
C GLY A 252 -3.92 3.05 6.77
N CYS A 253 -4.14 2.63 5.52
CA CYS A 253 -5.29 1.83 5.08
C CYS A 253 -6.63 2.54 5.41
N ILE A 254 -6.67 3.88 5.26
CA ILE A 254 -7.86 4.66 5.66
C ILE A 254 -9.07 4.27 4.80
N GLY A 255 -8.87 4.05 3.49
CA GLY A 255 -9.94 3.68 2.58
C GLY A 255 -10.57 2.33 2.90
N SER A 256 -9.76 1.30 3.15
CA SER A 256 -10.25 -0.03 3.51
C SER A 256 -10.90 -0.03 4.90
N ARG A 257 -10.33 0.69 5.88
CA ARG A 257 -10.94 0.87 7.21
C ARG A 257 -12.28 1.57 7.14
N SER A 258 -12.40 2.63 6.34
CA SER A 258 -13.66 3.35 6.15
C SER A 258 -14.72 2.47 5.47
N TRP A 259 -14.34 1.71 4.43
CA TRP A 259 -15.24 0.78 3.75
C TRP A 259 -15.75 -0.32 4.71
N ILE A 260 -14.86 -0.89 5.53
CA ILE A 260 -15.22 -1.89 6.53
C ILE A 260 -16.16 -1.30 7.58
N PHE A 261 -15.87 -0.09 8.08
CA PHE A 261 -16.73 0.57 9.06
C PHE A 261 -18.14 0.79 8.53
N ASP A 262 -18.27 1.33 7.31
CA ASP A 262 -19.57 1.58 6.70
C ASP A 262 -20.31 0.28 6.38
N SER A 263 -19.58 -0.76 5.93
CA SER A 263 -20.13 -2.09 5.71
C SER A 263 -20.60 -2.76 7.00
N GLU A 264 -19.93 -2.51 8.11
CA GLU A 264 -20.38 -2.99 9.44
C GLU A 264 -21.66 -2.27 9.91
N VAL A 265 -21.71 -0.96 9.74
CA VAL A 265 -22.88 -0.13 10.09
C VAL A 265 -24.11 -0.51 9.26
N THR A 266 -23.92 -0.81 7.99
CA THR A 266 -25.04 -1.22 7.08
C THR A 266 -25.40 -2.70 7.18
N GLY A 267 -24.57 -3.52 7.87
CA GLY A 267 -24.72 -4.97 7.95
C GLY A 267 -24.15 -5.75 6.77
N GLU A 268 -23.59 -5.06 5.79
CA GLU A 268 -22.99 -5.68 4.59
C GLU A 268 -21.73 -6.48 4.91
N LEU A 269 -20.99 -6.12 5.99
CA LEU A 269 -19.75 -6.80 6.36
C LEU A 269 -19.95 -8.30 6.62
N GLY A 270 -21.12 -8.71 7.15
CA GLY A 270 -21.44 -10.11 7.46
C GLY A 270 -21.46 -11.04 6.24
N ARG A 271 -21.66 -10.50 5.04
CA ARG A 271 -21.62 -11.28 3.79
C ARG A 271 -20.18 -11.56 3.30
N ILE A 272 -19.17 -10.82 3.77
CA ILE A 272 -17.78 -10.96 3.32
C ILE A 272 -17.16 -12.20 3.96
N LYS A 273 -16.68 -13.12 3.12
CA LYS A 273 -16.09 -14.41 3.53
C LYS A 273 -14.58 -14.46 3.42
N ALA A 274 -13.99 -13.62 2.59
CA ALA A 274 -12.55 -13.44 2.51
C ALA A 274 -12.21 -12.12 1.79
N CYS A 275 -10.99 -11.64 1.99
CA CYS A 275 -10.35 -10.60 1.20
C CYS A 275 -9.05 -11.13 0.59
N VAL A 276 -8.83 -10.91 -0.70
CA VAL A 276 -7.58 -11.18 -1.41
C VAL A 276 -7.07 -9.87 -1.97
N ASN A 277 -5.94 -9.41 -1.46
CA ASN A 277 -5.30 -8.15 -1.80
C ASN A 277 -4.07 -8.37 -2.67
N LEU A 278 -3.85 -7.49 -3.64
CA LEU A 278 -2.67 -7.47 -4.50
C LEU A 278 -1.91 -6.17 -4.25
N ASP A 279 -0.62 -6.31 -3.93
CA ASP A 279 0.18 -5.16 -3.54
C ASP A 279 1.63 -5.33 -4.00
N CYS A 280 2.16 -4.41 -4.82
CA CYS A 280 3.51 -4.48 -5.37
C CYS A 280 3.79 -5.79 -6.15
N ILE A 281 2.96 -6.17 -7.12
CA ILE A 281 2.96 -7.54 -7.68
C ILE A 281 3.81 -7.76 -8.93
N ALA A 282 4.64 -6.80 -9.35
CA ALA A 282 5.36 -6.89 -10.62
C ALA A 282 6.87 -6.64 -10.55
N HIS A 283 7.44 -6.52 -9.35
CA HIS A 283 8.87 -6.28 -9.20
C HIS A 283 9.39 -6.78 -7.86
N GLY A 284 10.65 -7.25 -7.85
CA GLY A 284 11.30 -7.82 -6.68
C GLY A 284 11.41 -9.34 -6.74
N ASP A 285 12.50 -9.87 -6.18
CA ASP A 285 12.81 -11.30 -6.26
C ASP A 285 12.14 -12.14 -5.18
N ARG A 286 11.64 -11.51 -4.11
CA ARG A 286 10.96 -12.17 -3.01
C ARG A 286 9.45 -12.09 -3.16
N LEU A 287 8.80 -13.25 -3.36
CA LEU A 287 7.35 -13.37 -3.40
C LEU A 287 6.82 -13.62 -1.98
N GLU A 288 6.05 -12.69 -1.47
CA GLU A 288 5.39 -12.75 -0.16
C GLU A 288 3.93 -13.17 -0.32
N LEU A 289 3.58 -14.33 0.24
CA LEU A 289 2.21 -14.81 0.33
C LEU A 289 1.75 -14.75 1.79
N MET A 290 1.12 -13.67 2.17
CA MET A 290 0.67 -13.43 3.54
C MET A 290 -0.81 -13.78 3.67
N ALA A 291 -1.17 -14.72 4.55
CA ALA A 291 -2.57 -15.10 4.70
C ALA A 291 -2.92 -15.57 6.13
N SER A 292 -4.14 -15.28 6.54
CA SER A 292 -4.76 -15.77 7.78
C SER A 292 -6.25 -16.10 7.54
N PRO A 293 -6.78 -17.17 8.14
CA PRO A 293 -6.13 -18.11 9.05
C PRO A 293 -5.16 -19.06 8.31
N LYS A 294 -4.42 -19.86 9.06
CA LYS A 294 -3.44 -20.82 8.50
C LYS A 294 -4.00 -21.66 7.34
N ALA A 295 -5.24 -22.09 7.40
CA ALA A 295 -5.87 -22.86 6.31
C ALA A 295 -5.92 -22.11 4.97
N LEU A 296 -5.94 -20.76 5.00
CA LEU A 296 -5.86 -19.92 3.80
C LEU A 296 -4.41 -19.85 3.30
N ALA A 297 -3.44 -19.75 4.22
CA ALA A 297 -2.02 -19.78 3.89
C ALA A 297 -1.62 -21.13 3.26
N ASP A 298 -2.09 -22.25 3.83
CA ASP A 298 -1.82 -23.59 3.30
C ASP A 298 -2.34 -23.78 1.85
N ARG A 299 -3.46 -23.13 1.51
CA ARG A 299 -3.96 -23.13 0.12
C ARG A 299 -3.08 -22.34 -0.82
N LEU A 300 -2.68 -21.13 -0.41
CA LEU A 300 -1.76 -20.31 -1.21
C LEU A 300 -0.44 -21.03 -1.44
N GLU A 301 0.11 -21.67 -0.40
CA GLU A 301 1.31 -22.49 -0.50
C GLU A 301 1.12 -23.65 -1.51
N GLY A 302 -0.02 -24.33 -1.47
CA GLY A 302 -0.37 -25.37 -2.42
C GLY A 302 -0.38 -24.86 -3.86
N PHE A 303 -1.07 -23.77 -4.14
CA PHE A 303 -1.12 -23.16 -5.47
C PHE A 303 0.23 -22.64 -5.94
N ALA A 304 1.00 -22.01 -5.05
CA ALA A 304 2.36 -21.59 -5.35
C ALA A 304 3.26 -22.78 -5.75
N GLY A 305 3.09 -23.92 -5.05
CA GLY A 305 3.77 -25.18 -5.39
C GLY A 305 3.33 -25.76 -6.74
N GLU A 306 2.03 -25.77 -7.04
CA GLU A 306 1.49 -26.23 -8.34
C GLU A 306 2.02 -25.39 -9.51
N LEU A 307 2.20 -24.08 -9.29
CA LEU A 307 2.75 -23.16 -10.27
C LEU A 307 4.29 -23.14 -10.32
N GLY A 308 4.98 -23.83 -9.41
CA GLY A 308 6.44 -23.85 -9.31
C GLY A 308 7.03 -22.49 -8.94
N LEU A 309 6.32 -21.66 -8.16
CA LEU A 309 6.77 -20.31 -7.83
C LEU A 309 8.02 -20.29 -6.97
N GLY A 310 8.19 -21.25 -6.06
CA GLY A 310 9.39 -21.40 -5.24
C GLY A 310 10.66 -21.78 -6.01
N GLU A 311 10.53 -22.21 -7.29
CA GLU A 311 11.67 -22.44 -8.17
C GLU A 311 12.11 -21.14 -8.90
N ARG A 312 11.20 -20.15 -8.95
CA ARG A 312 11.41 -18.87 -9.67
C ARG A 312 11.73 -17.70 -8.74
N TYR A 313 11.19 -17.74 -7.52
CA TYR A 313 11.27 -16.63 -6.57
C TYR A 313 11.73 -17.11 -5.20
N ASP A 314 12.29 -16.21 -4.40
CA ASP A 314 12.45 -16.39 -2.96
C ASP A 314 11.05 -16.32 -2.31
N LEU A 315 10.44 -17.50 -2.12
CA LEU A 315 9.06 -17.62 -1.65
C LEU A 315 8.99 -17.58 -0.13
N ASN A 316 8.29 -16.60 0.39
CA ASN A 316 7.97 -16.49 1.82
C ASN A 316 6.45 -16.59 2.04
N ILE A 317 6.06 -17.44 2.99
CA ILE A 317 4.65 -17.61 3.36
C ILE A 317 4.49 -17.30 4.83
N GLY A 318 3.65 -16.31 5.11
CA GLY A 318 3.46 -15.79 6.46
C GLY A 318 1.99 -15.50 6.80
N PRO A 319 1.73 -15.15 8.07
CA PRO A 319 0.41 -14.69 8.48
C PRO A 319 0.11 -13.31 7.87
N ALA A 320 -1.19 -12.98 7.71
CA ALA A 320 -1.62 -11.63 7.38
C ALA A 320 -1.07 -10.64 8.42
N GLY A 321 -0.51 -9.55 7.96
CA GLY A 321 0.17 -8.55 8.77
C GLY A 321 -0.28 -7.12 8.46
N PRO A 322 0.04 -6.13 9.32
CA PRO A 322 -0.30 -4.73 9.12
C PRO A 322 0.45 -4.12 7.92
N GLY A 323 -0.03 -2.96 7.42
CA GLY A 323 0.59 -2.22 6.33
C GLY A 323 0.07 -2.60 4.95
N VAL A 324 -1.06 -3.30 4.86
CA VAL A 324 -1.75 -3.63 3.61
C VAL A 324 -3.27 -3.65 3.83
N ASP A 325 -4.05 -3.40 2.79
CA ASP A 325 -5.52 -3.28 2.86
C ASP A 325 -6.26 -4.58 3.27
N ALA A 326 -5.62 -5.74 3.17
CA ALA A 326 -6.16 -7.00 3.69
C ALA A 326 -6.19 -7.05 5.22
N PHE A 327 -5.28 -6.33 5.90
CA PHE A 327 -5.15 -6.42 7.35
C PHE A 327 -6.37 -5.91 8.12
N PRO A 328 -7.03 -4.80 7.77
CA PRO A 328 -8.30 -4.40 8.41
C PRO A 328 -9.39 -5.47 8.36
N PHE A 329 -9.47 -6.29 7.31
CA PHE A 329 -10.38 -7.44 7.26
C PHE A 329 -9.98 -8.53 8.25
N HIS A 330 -8.68 -8.83 8.34
CA HIS A 330 -8.14 -9.77 9.32
C HIS A 330 -8.45 -9.33 10.76
N GLU A 331 -8.33 -8.04 11.09
CA GLU A 331 -8.70 -7.47 12.39
C GLU A 331 -10.18 -7.70 12.75
N LYS A 332 -11.04 -7.84 11.76
CA LYS A 332 -12.47 -8.18 11.91
C LYS A 332 -12.75 -9.69 11.92
N GLY A 333 -11.71 -10.52 11.89
CA GLY A 333 -11.85 -11.98 11.86
C GLY A 333 -12.24 -12.54 10.50
N ILE A 334 -12.18 -11.74 9.44
CA ILE A 334 -12.43 -12.17 8.06
C ILE A 334 -11.13 -12.77 7.52
N PRO A 335 -11.16 -13.98 6.90
CA PRO A 335 -10.02 -14.54 6.20
C PRO A 335 -9.43 -13.54 5.21
N ALA A 336 -8.12 -13.31 5.27
CA ALA A 336 -7.47 -12.29 4.47
C ALA A 336 -6.13 -12.81 3.93
N ALA A 337 -5.86 -12.50 2.67
CA ALA A 337 -4.62 -12.83 2.00
C ALA A 337 -4.08 -11.62 1.23
N THR A 338 -2.75 -11.52 1.15
CA THR A 338 -2.04 -10.57 0.29
C THR A 338 -1.01 -11.31 -0.53
N VAL A 339 -0.95 -10.99 -1.82
CA VAL A 339 0.10 -11.39 -2.75
C VAL A 339 0.95 -10.15 -3.04
N SER A 340 2.27 -10.26 -2.81
CA SER A 340 3.18 -9.13 -2.96
C SER A 340 4.57 -9.58 -3.40
N HIS A 341 5.33 -8.71 -4.07
CA HIS A 341 6.75 -8.89 -4.32
C HIS A 341 7.56 -7.81 -3.62
N PHE A 342 8.66 -8.19 -2.98
CA PHE A 342 9.60 -7.30 -2.33
C PHE A 342 11.05 -7.62 -2.73
N GLY A 343 12.00 -6.88 -2.16
CA GLY A 343 13.42 -7.08 -2.40
C GLY A 343 13.94 -6.27 -3.59
N TYR A 344 13.44 -5.04 -3.73
CA TYR A 344 13.92 -4.05 -4.68
C TYR A 344 14.21 -2.71 -4.01
N ASP A 345 15.14 -1.96 -4.58
CA ASP A 345 15.68 -0.75 -3.96
C ASP A 345 14.83 0.51 -4.22
N GLU A 346 13.93 0.47 -5.20
CA GLU A 346 13.12 1.61 -5.64
C GLU A 346 11.82 1.78 -4.86
N TYR A 347 11.52 0.90 -3.91
CA TYR A 347 10.29 0.93 -3.11
C TYR A 347 10.10 2.30 -2.43
N HIS A 348 8.94 2.94 -2.67
CA HIS A 348 8.58 4.28 -2.22
C HIS A 348 9.50 5.41 -2.76
N LEU A 349 10.37 5.15 -3.73
CA LEU A 349 11.30 6.14 -4.27
C LEU A 349 10.78 6.81 -5.57
N PRO A 350 11.26 8.03 -5.85
CA PRO A 350 11.01 8.67 -7.15
C PRO A 350 11.61 7.93 -8.34
N THR A 351 12.48 6.96 -8.08
CA THR A 351 13.14 6.11 -9.10
C THR A 351 12.29 4.93 -9.54
N GLU A 352 11.15 4.70 -8.90
CA GLU A 352 10.16 3.74 -9.38
C GLU A 352 9.64 4.15 -10.75
N ARG A 353 9.70 3.25 -11.74
CA ARG A 353 9.41 3.57 -13.13
C ARG A 353 8.86 2.36 -13.90
N LEU A 354 8.25 2.64 -15.06
CA LEU A 354 7.54 1.63 -15.86
C LEU A 354 8.44 0.47 -16.33
N GLU A 355 9.73 0.74 -16.60
CA GLU A 355 10.70 -0.25 -17.03
C GLU A 355 11.03 -1.32 -15.99
N LEU A 356 10.65 -1.10 -14.74
CA LEU A 356 10.79 -2.07 -13.66
C LEU A 356 9.67 -3.13 -13.65
N VAL A 357 8.57 -2.87 -14.36
CA VAL A 357 7.44 -3.81 -14.42
C VAL A 357 7.84 -5.08 -15.15
N ASP A 358 7.83 -6.20 -14.44
CA ASP A 358 8.06 -7.54 -14.97
C ASP A 358 6.71 -8.23 -15.22
N GLU A 359 6.36 -8.40 -16.49
CA GLU A 359 5.10 -9.02 -16.91
C GLU A 359 4.94 -10.47 -16.44
N GLN A 360 6.05 -11.22 -16.27
CA GLN A 360 5.96 -12.59 -15.78
C GLN A 360 5.62 -12.61 -14.29
N ARG A 361 6.22 -11.73 -13.48
CA ARG A 361 5.88 -11.59 -12.04
C ARG A 361 4.43 -11.17 -11.86
N LEU A 362 3.99 -10.18 -12.66
CA LEU A 362 2.60 -9.73 -12.67
C LEU A 362 1.64 -10.88 -13.01
N ALA A 363 1.94 -11.65 -14.06
CA ALA A 363 1.13 -12.79 -14.47
C ALA A 363 1.08 -13.89 -13.40
N ASP A 364 2.22 -14.26 -12.83
CA ASP A 364 2.32 -15.28 -11.78
C ASP A 364 1.55 -14.88 -10.52
N SER A 365 1.63 -13.62 -10.13
CA SER A 365 0.89 -13.07 -8.98
C SER A 365 -0.62 -13.07 -9.22
N VAL A 366 -1.06 -12.67 -10.42
CA VAL A 366 -2.47 -12.71 -10.82
C VAL A 366 -2.97 -14.16 -10.85
N GLU A 367 -2.17 -15.10 -11.36
CA GLU A 367 -2.56 -16.50 -11.46
C GLU A 367 -2.73 -17.16 -10.08
N VAL A 368 -1.77 -17.00 -9.16
CA VAL A 368 -1.88 -17.58 -7.81
C VAL A 368 -3.04 -16.95 -7.03
N ALA A 369 -3.29 -15.65 -7.17
CA ALA A 369 -4.45 -14.98 -6.58
C ALA A 369 -5.76 -15.48 -7.18
N THR A 370 -5.83 -15.68 -8.49
CA THR A 370 -7.01 -16.19 -9.19
C THR A 370 -7.36 -17.61 -8.70
N LEU A 371 -6.38 -18.49 -8.61
CA LEU A 371 -6.60 -19.86 -8.09
C LEU A 371 -7.14 -19.84 -6.65
N LEU A 372 -6.60 -18.96 -5.80
CA LEU A 372 -7.13 -18.79 -4.45
C LEU A 372 -8.58 -18.33 -4.47
N ILE A 373 -8.91 -17.30 -5.26
CA ILE A 373 -10.25 -16.76 -5.39
C ILE A 373 -11.23 -17.82 -5.91
N GLU A 374 -10.88 -18.55 -6.97
CA GLU A 374 -11.72 -19.65 -7.51
C GLU A 374 -11.99 -20.73 -6.45
N SER A 375 -10.96 -21.11 -5.66
CA SER A 375 -11.13 -22.06 -4.57
C SER A 375 -12.07 -21.58 -3.47
N LEU A 376 -12.16 -20.27 -3.25
CA LEU A 376 -13.08 -19.65 -2.30
C LEU A 376 -14.49 -19.52 -2.86
N LEU A 377 -14.64 -19.35 -4.17
CA LEU A 377 -15.94 -19.27 -4.85
C LEU A 377 -16.67 -20.62 -4.90
N GLU A 378 -15.94 -21.74 -4.97
CA GLU A 378 -16.50 -23.10 -5.05
C GLU A 378 -16.91 -23.68 -3.69
N GLN A 379 -16.55 -23.06 -2.57
CA GLN A 379 -16.92 -23.58 -1.25
C GLN A 379 -18.45 -23.55 -1.04
N PRO A 380 -19.01 -24.65 -0.44
CA PRO A 380 -20.42 -24.66 -0.09
C PRO A 380 -20.76 -23.49 0.82
N VAL A 381 -21.84 -22.80 0.54
CA VAL A 381 -22.40 -21.73 1.39
C VAL A 381 -22.74 -22.35 2.74
N GLN A 382 -22.12 -21.87 3.81
CA GLN A 382 -22.45 -22.29 5.16
C GLN A 382 -23.91 -21.83 5.43
N ARG A 383 -24.82 -22.79 5.48
CA ARG A 383 -26.18 -22.51 5.97
C ARG A 383 -26.07 -22.31 7.48
N GLY A 384 -26.20 -21.04 7.90
CA GLY A 384 -26.32 -20.64 9.32
C GLY A 384 -27.62 -21.14 9.95
#